data_4b45dea79ea6d41b146fae969934df57
#
_entry.id   4b45dea79ea6d41b146fae969934df57
#
_cell.length_a   1.000
_cell.length_b   1.000
_cell.length_c   1.000
_cell.angle_alpha   90.00
_cell.angle_beta   90.00
_cell.angle_gamma   90.00
#
_symmetry.space_group_name_H-M   'P 1'
#
loop_
_entity.id
_entity.type
_entity.pdbx_description
1 polymer ?
#
loop_
_entity_poly.entity_id
_entity_poly.type
_entity_poly.pdbx_seq_one_letter_code
_entity_poly.pdbx_strand_id
1 'polypeptide(L)'
;MTEAEQLFHKIASEIPDTKEGKMFGALCIKAPNGKAGVMFWKEFMIFKLEGEQLNEVLSLDGAKIFEPMAGRPMGGWVQLSFYYKDKWKDLAVKAMDYVKSIETAK
;
A
#
# COMPACT_ATOMS: atom_id res chain seq x y z
N MET A 1 7.34 -11.16 14.88
CA MET A 1 6.43 -10.33 14.07
C MET A 1 6.05 -9.10 14.86
N THR A 2 6.25 -7.92 14.28
CA THR A 2 5.94 -6.66 14.96
C THR A 2 4.46 -6.36 14.94
N GLU A 3 4.03 -5.41 15.77
CA GLU A 3 2.62 -4.98 15.75
C GLU A 3 2.23 -4.45 14.38
N ALA A 4 3.13 -3.73 13.73
CA ALA A 4 2.85 -3.18 12.40
C ALA A 4 2.63 -4.31 11.39
N GLU A 5 3.46 -5.34 11.41
CA GLU A 5 3.30 -6.48 10.51
C GLU A 5 2.04 -7.27 10.82
N GLN A 6 1.72 -7.44 12.09
CA GLN A 6 0.47 -8.10 12.49
C GLN A 6 -0.74 -7.35 11.95
N LEU A 7 -0.71 -6.02 12.04
CA LEU A 7 -1.79 -5.21 11.51
C LEU A 7 -1.89 -5.35 9.99
N PHE A 8 -0.75 -5.41 9.29
CA PHE A 8 -0.74 -5.63 7.85
C PHE A 8 -1.48 -6.93 7.49
N HIS A 9 -1.14 -8.03 8.17
CA HIS A 9 -1.79 -9.32 7.89
C HIS A 9 -3.27 -9.29 8.22
N LYS A 10 -3.65 -8.63 9.29
CA LYS A 10 -5.05 -8.49 9.66
C LYS A 10 -5.82 -7.72 8.58
N ILE A 11 -5.28 -6.61 8.13
CA ILE A 11 -5.90 -5.81 7.08
C ILE A 11 -6.03 -6.63 5.79
N ALA A 12 -4.97 -7.34 5.42
CA ALA A 12 -4.99 -8.17 4.21
C ALA A 12 -6.11 -9.23 4.28
N SER A 13 -6.32 -9.81 5.46
CA SER A 13 -7.35 -10.84 5.61
C SER A 13 -8.77 -10.27 5.57
N GLU A 14 -8.93 -8.97 5.79
CA GLU A 14 -10.23 -8.33 5.84
C GLU A 14 -10.68 -7.73 4.51
N ILE A 15 -9.79 -7.65 3.53
CA ILE A 15 -10.14 -7.13 2.20
C ILE A 15 -10.48 -8.31 1.29
N PRO A 16 -11.73 -8.38 0.78
CA PRO A 16 -12.12 -9.52 -0.05
C PRO A 16 -11.41 -9.53 -1.40
N ASP A 17 -11.30 -10.72 -1.98
CA ASP A 17 -10.74 -10.93 -3.32
C ASP A 17 -9.28 -10.46 -3.45
N THR A 18 -8.50 -10.60 -2.37
CA THR A 18 -7.09 -10.21 -2.39
C THR A 18 -6.24 -11.34 -1.87
N LYS A 19 -4.97 -11.31 -2.24
CA LYS A 19 -3.98 -12.28 -1.75
C LYS A 19 -2.73 -11.56 -1.30
N GLU A 20 -2.13 -12.07 -0.22
CA GLU A 20 -0.81 -11.60 0.17
C GLU A 20 0.25 -12.20 -0.74
N GLY A 21 1.30 -11.45 -0.99
CA GLY A 21 2.42 -11.90 -1.79
C GLY A 21 3.66 -11.11 -1.43
N LYS A 22 4.66 -11.16 -2.31
CA LYS A 22 5.89 -10.40 -2.11
C LYS A 22 6.26 -9.66 -3.39
N MET A 23 6.83 -8.48 -3.23
CA MET A 23 7.28 -7.66 -4.34
C MET A 23 8.48 -6.86 -3.85
N PHE A 24 9.58 -6.90 -4.59
CA PHE A 24 10.83 -6.20 -4.19
C PHE A 24 11.31 -6.62 -2.79
N GLY A 25 11.05 -7.85 -2.38
CA GLY A 25 11.43 -8.31 -1.05
C GLY A 25 10.50 -7.85 0.07
N ALA A 26 9.44 -7.12 -0.25
CA ALA A 26 8.47 -6.63 0.71
C ALA A 26 7.17 -7.44 0.62
N LEU A 27 6.45 -7.51 1.72
CA LEU A 27 5.11 -8.10 1.70
C LEU A 27 4.17 -7.18 0.93
N CYS A 28 3.19 -7.74 0.25
CA CYS A 28 2.22 -6.94 -0.49
C CYS A 28 0.86 -7.61 -0.51
N ILE A 29 -0.16 -6.83 -0.91
CA ILE A 29 -1.52 -7.33 -1.13
C ILE A 29 -1.81 -7.18 -2.61
N LYS A 30 -2.19 -8.27 -3.27
CA LYS A 30 -2.47 -8.29 -4.70
C LYS A 30 -3.95 -8.49 -4.98
N ALA A 31 -4.43 -7.80 -6.00
CA ALA A 31 -5.79 -7.98 -6.51
C ALA A 31 -5.86 -9.21 -7.43
N PRO A 32 -7.08 -9.65 -7.80
CA PRO A 32 -7.22 -10.81 -8.70
C PRO A 32 -6.53 -10.65 -10.04
N ASN A 33 -6.35 -9.41 -10.50
CA ASN A 33 -5.63 -9.14 -11.76
C ASN A 33 -4.11 -9.22 -11.61
N GLY A 34 -3.61 -9.58 -10.44
CA GLY A 34 -2.19 -9.72 -10.19
C GLY A 34 -1.48 -8.42 -9.82
N LYS A 35 -2.20 -7.31 -9.81
CA LYS A 35 -1.59 -6.01 -9.47
C LYS A 35 -1.60 -5.79 -7.97
N ALA A 36 -0.46 -5.35 -7.42
CA ALA A 36 -0.35 -5.01 -6.01
C ALA A 36 -0.84 -3.59 -5.78
N GLY A 37 -1.56 -3.37 -4.70
CA GLY A 37 -2.02 -2.04 -4.33
C GLY A 37 -1.49 -1.58 -2.99
N VAL A 38 -0.98 -2.51 -2.18
CA VAL A 38 -0.45 -2.22 -0.85
C VAL A 38 0.82 -3.00 -0.64
N MET A 39 1.81 -2.38 0.00
CA MET A 39 3.04 -3.06 0.40
C MET A 39 3.33 -2.77 1.86
N PHE A 40 4.12 -3.62 2.48
CA PHE A 40 4.60 -3.41 3.85
C PHE A 40 6.13 -3.49 3.83
N TRP A 41 6.78 -2.42 4.31
CA TRP A 41 8.23 -2.30 4.26
C TRP A 41 8.73 -1.56 5.50
N LYS A 42 9.55 -2.23 6.31
CA LYS A 42 10.20 -1.61 7.47
C LYS A 42 9.24 -0.82 8.36
N GLU A 43 8.12 -1.43 8.73
CA GLU A 43 7.10 -0.85 9.60
C GLU A 43 6.27 0.26 8.95
N PHE A 44 6.40 0.44 7.63
CA PHE A 44 5.56 1.36 6.86
C PHE A 44 4.58 0.58 6.02
N MET A 45 3.38 1.11 5.86
CA MET A 45 2.45 0.64 4.82
C MET A 45 2.58 1.58 3.63
N ILE A 46 2.62 0.98 2.45
CA ILE A 46 2.79 1.72 1.21
C ILE A 46 1.55 1.46 0.36
N PHE A 47 0.91 2.54 -0.13
CA PHE A 47 -0.35 2.46 -0.85
C PHE A 47 -0.22 3.01 -2.25
N LYS A 48 -0.79 2.29 -3.23
CA LYS A 48 -0.86 2.76 -4.62
C LYS A 48 -2.10 3.63 -4.76
N LEU A 49 -1.90 4.93 -4.91
CA LEU A 49 -3.00 5.90 -5.02
C LEU A 49 -2.70 6.85 -6.16
N GLU A 50 -3.72 7.63 -6.57
CA GLU A 50 -3.53 8.65 -7.59
C GLU A 50 -4.42 9.85 -7.33
N GLY A 51 -4.13 10.95 -8.02
CA GLY A 51 -4.95 12.14 -7.98
C GLY A 51 -5.07 12.73 -6.59
N GLU A 52 -6.29 13.13 -6.24
CA GLU A 52 -6.53 13.76 -4.96
C GLU A 52 -6.25 12.86 -3.77
N GLN A 53 -6.52 11.57 -3.89
CA GLN A 53 -6.24 10.63 -2.80
C GLN A 53 -4.74 10.59 -2.49
N LEU A 54 -3.92 10.57 -3.52
CA LEU A 54 -2.47 10.58 -3.32
C LEU A 54 -2.04 11.88 -2.66
N ASN A 55 -2.56 13.02 -3.14
CA ASN A 55 -2.21 14.31 -2.59
C ASN A 55 -2.65 14.47 -1.14
N GLU A 56 -3.83 13.97 -0.81
CA GLU A 56 -4.32 14.02 0.57
C GLU A 56 -3.39 13.27 1.52
N VAL A 57 -2.97 12.07 1.13
CA VAL A 57 -2.09 11.27 1.98
C VAL A 57 -0.71 11.92 2.06
N LEU A 58 -0.20 12.45 0.96
CA LEU A 58 1.11 13.11 0.96
C LEU A 58 1.12 14.37 1.82
N SER A 59 -0.04 14.97 2.10
CA SER A 59 -0.13 16.13 2.97
C SER A 59 0.01 15.77 4.45
N LEU A 60 -0.08 14.50 4.80
CA LEU A 60 0.08 14.07 6.18
C LEU A 60 1.54 14.19 6.60
N ASP A 61 1.75 14.58 7.84
CA ASP A 61 3.11 14.78 8.34
C ASP A 61 3.89 13.47 8.29
N GLY A 62 5.05 13.50 7.67
CA GLY A 62 5.91 12.32 7.54
C GLY A 62 5.59 11.40 6.37
N ALA A 63 4.49 11.66 5.65
CA ALA A 63 4.17 10.88 4.46
C ALA A 63 5.09 11.30 3.31
N LYS A 64 5.48 10.32 2.49
CA LYS A 64 6.31 10.62 1.33
C LYS A 64 6.18 9.52 0.29
N ILE A 65 6.64 9.81 -0.92
CA ILE A 65 6.66 8.81 -1.99
C ILE A 65 7.65 7.71 -1.62
N PHE A 66 7.27 6.47 -1.83
CA PHE A 66 8.10 5.32 -1.52
C PHE A 66 9.32 5.26 -2.44
N GLU A 67 10.49 5.08 -1.86
CA GLU A 67 11.74 4.93 -2.60
C GLU A 67 12.38 3.60 -2.21
N PRO A 68 12.15 2.53 -2.99
CA PRO A 68 12.78 1.24 -2.67
C PRO A 68 14.29 1.28 -2.86
N MET A 69 14.76 2.19 -3.73
CA MET A 69 16.19 2.43 -3.92
C MET A 69 16.42 3.93 -3.88
N ALA A 70 17.52 4.33 -3.22
CA ALA A 70 17.85 5.75 -3.10
C ALA A 70 17.87 6.43 -4.47
N GLY A 71 17.19 7.56 -4.57
CA GLY A 71 17.11 8.32 -5.79
C GLY A 71 16.16 7.77 -6.85
N ARG A 72 15.40 6.71 -6.52
CA ARG A 72 14.46 6.12 -7.47
C ARG A 72 13.08 5.99 -6.84
N PRO A 73 12.34 7.09 -6.71
CA PRO A 73 11.01 7.04 -6.15
C PRO A 73 10.04 6.31 -7.07
N MET A 74 9.12 5.57 -6.47
CA MET A 74 8.04 4.91 -7.22
C MET A 74 6.82 5.81 -7.20
N GLY A 75 6.58 6.53 -8.29
CA GLY A 75 5.45 7.44 -8.41
C GLY A 75 4.12 6.73 -8.19
N GLY A 76 3.24 7.37 -7.46
CA GLY A 76 1.95 6.78 -7.13
C GLY A 76 1.96 5.87 -5.91
N TRP A 77 3.13 5.60 -5.32
CA TRP A 77 3.24 4.79 -4.12
C TRP A 77 3.65 5.68 -2.95
N VAL A 78 2.76 5.82 -1.98
CA VAL A 78 3.02 6.68 -0.81
C VAL A 78 3.19 5.82 0.42
N GLN A 79 4.19 6.14 1.26
CA GLN A 79 4.43 5.40 2.49
C GLN A 79 3.94 6.17 3.71
N LEU A 80 3.32 5.45 4.64
CA LEU A 80 2.84 5.98 5.90
C LEU A 80 3.37 5.14 7.06
N SER A 81 3.83 5.81 8.11
CA SER A 81 4.35 5.12 9.29
C SER A 81 3.23 4.49 10.11
N PHE A 82 3.62 3.65 11.05
CA PHE A 82 2.68 3.04 12.00
C PHE A 82 1.94 4.07 12.87
N TYR A 83 2.49 5.29 12.95
CA TYR A 83 1.81 6.39 13.62
C TYR A 83 0.39 6.60 13.06
N TYR A 84 0.19 6.31 11.76
CA TYR A 84 -1.10 6.45 11.09
C TYR A 84 -1.85 5.14 10.99
N LYS A 85 -1.61 4.20 11.89
CA LYS A 85 -2.21 2.87 11.82
C LYS A 85 -3.74 2.89 11.70
N ASP A 86 -4.38 3.90 12.30
CA ASP A 86 -5.85 4.01 12.24
C ASP A 86 -6.35 4.32 10.83
N LYS A 87 -5.49 4.82 9.96
CA LYS A 87 -5.83 5.11 8.57
C LYS A 87 -5.45 3.99 7.62
N TRP A 88 -4.63 3.04 8.08
CA TRP A 88 -4.07 2.02 7.22
C TRP A 88 -5.13 1.16 6.52
N LYS A 89 -6.14 0.71 7.26
CA LYS A 89 -7.16 -0.16 6.65
C LYS A 89 -7.96 0.60 5.59
N ASP A 90 -8.41 1.80 5.91
CA ASP A 90 -9.20 2.59 4.98
C ASP A 90 -8.43 2.89 3.70
N LEU A 91 -7.16 3.27 3.84
CA LEU A 91 -6.32 3.55 2.69
C LEU A 91 -6.00 2.28 1.92
N ALA A 92 -5.83 1.15 2.60
CA ALA A 92 -5.60 -0.13 1.93
C ALA A 92 -6.81 -0.52 1.07
N VAL A 93 -8.03 -0.34 1.59
CA VAL A 93 -9.24 -0.60 0.81
C VAL A 93 -9.28 0.29 -0.42
N LYS A 94 -9.00 1.58 -0.26
CA LYS A 94 -8.98 2.51 -1.38
C LYS A 94 -7.94 2.15 -2.41
N ALA A 95 -6.74 1.77 -1.96
CA ALA A 95 -5.65 1.39 -2.87
C ALA A 95 -6.02 0.12 -3.64
N MET A 96 -6.59 -0.86 -2.96
CA MET A 96 -6.98 -2.10 -3.63
C MET A 96 -8.13 -1.88 -4.61
N ASP A 97 -9.09 -1.02 -4.27
CA ASP A 97 -10.16 -0.68 -5.21
C ASP A 97 -9.59 0.00 -6.45
N TYR A 98 -8.62 0.88 -6.27
CA TYR A 98 -7.99 1.54 -7.40
C TYR A 98 -7.29 0.54 -8.32
N VAL A 99 -6.46 -0.36 -7.77
CA VAL A 99 -5.73 -1.30 -8.63
C VAL A 99 -6.64 -2.35 -9.25
N LYS A 100 -7.75 -2.70 -8.60
CA LYS A 100 -8.74 -3.59 -9.20
C LYS A 100 -9.38 -2.98 -10.43
N SER A 101 -9.48 -1.65 -10.47
CA SER A 101 -10.10 -0.95 -11.59
C SER A 101 -9.15 -0.79 -12.77
N ILE A 102 -7.85 -1.05 -12.59
CA ILE A 102 -6.88 -0.94 -13.66
C ILE A 102 -6.97 -2.16 -14.56
N GLU A 103 -7.19 -1.94 -15.86
CA GLU A 103 -7.24 -3.06 -16.79
C GLU A 103 -5.84 -3.67 -16.95
N THR A 104 -5.80 -5.00 -16.94
CA THR A 104 -4.55 -5.70 -17.19
C THR A 104 -4.18 -5.51 -18.66
N ALA A 105 -2.92 -5.16 -18.89
CA ALA A 105 -2.42 -5.01 -20.24
C ALA A 105 -2.53 -6.32 -21.03
N LYS A 106 -2.81 -6.20 -22.25
CA LYS A 106 -2.98 -7.36 -23.14
C LYS A 106 -1.82 -7.52 -24.09
#